data_3db04b98656055939131709d817c1614
#
_entry.id   3db04b98656055939131709d817c1614
#
_cell.length_a   1.000
_cell.length_b   1.000
_cell.length_c   1.000
_cell.angle_alpha   90.00
_cell.angle_beta   90.00
_cell.angle_gamma   90.00
#
_symmetry.space_group_name_H-M   'P 1'
#
loop_
_entity.id
_entity.type
_entity.pdbx_description
1 polymer ?
#
loop_
_entity_poly.entity_id
_entity_poly.type
_entity_poly.pdbx_seq_one_letter_code
_entity_poly.pdbx_strand_id
1 'polypeptide(L)'
;FESEGAEMSGWYYSPDTAPPWPLVVMAHGFSATKEMVADRYAEVFVEAGLAVLLYDHRGFGASEGEPRQQINPWMQARGYRDAISFAATLDDVDSSRIAVWGDSYSSGAALVVAALDDRVAALVVQVPALGEEVPPDDPDGSLRDAIEETVRSGSIEPTADEIRGPMPVVWDDQERRSSALKPETAFRWFTGYGTRSDTNWTNEVTVVRPNHPVQWYPGLCASDVSCPALFVVSPDDEMVRSSPAVARDAYERLVG
;
A
#
# COMPACT_ATOMS: atom_id res chain seq x y z
N PHE A 1 -2.46 3.34 16.44
CA PHE A 1 -3.87 3.53 16.07
C PHE A 1 -4.53 2.20 15.81
N GLU A 2 -5.86 2.16 15.89
CA GLU A 2 -6.62 0.95 15.58
C GLU A 2 -7.05 0.91 14.10
N SER A 3 -7.06 -0.28 13.50
CA SER A 3 -7.64 -0.58 12.20
C SER A 3 -8.16 -2.00 12.17
N GLU A 4 -9.45 -2.17 11.75
CA GLU A 4 -10.10 -3.49 11.61
C GLU A 4 -9.87 -4.40 12.84
N GLY A 5 -10.04 -3.86 14.04
CA GLY A 5 -9.94 -4.57 15.32
C GLY A 5 -8.53 -4.99 15.73
N ALA A 6 -7.50 -4.33 15.23
CA ALA A 6 -6.12 -4.56 15.60
C ALA A 6 -5.36 -3.26 15.84
N GLU A 7 -4.38 -3.27 16.74
CA GLU A 7 -3.50 -2.14 16.99
C GLU A 7 -2.39 -2.07 15.93
N MET A 8 -2.31 -0.95 15.22
CA MET A 8 -1.28 -0.66 14.22
C MET A 8 -0.08 0.02 14.85
N SER A 9 1.10 -0.55 14.64
CA SER A 9 2.38 0.02 15.05
C SER A 9 2.93 0.92 13.96
N GLY A 10 3.25 2.16 14.30
CA GLY A 10 3.86 3.12 13.38
C GLY A 10 4.90 3.98 14.06
N TRP A 11 5.69 4.66 13.24
CA TRP A 11 6.60 5.71 13.65
C TRP A 11 6.07 7.05 13.18
N TYR A 12 6.09 8.03 14.07
CA TYR A 12 5.79 9.41 13.77
C TYR A 12 7.07 10.23 13.76
N TYR A 13 7.34 10.86 12.63
CA TYR A 13 8.49 11.73 12.44
C TYR A 13 8.02 13.17 12.31
N SER A 14 8.67 14.08 13.01
CA SER A 14 8.36 15.51 12.95
C SER A 14 9.57 16.32 12.46
N PRO A 15 9.33 17.33 11.61
CA PRO A 15 10.39 18.26 11.20
C PRO A 15 10.87 19.16 12.36
N ASP A 16 12.06 19.72 12.22
CA ASP A 16 12.62 20.72 13.17
C ASP A 16 11.98 22.11 13.04
N THR A 17 10.99 22.29 12.16
CA THR A 17 10.27 23.55 11.95
C THR A 17 9.05 23.65 12.88
N ALA A 18 8.46 24.85 12.96
CA ALA A 18 7.26 25.04 13.79
C ALA A 18 6.00 24.39 13.16
N PRO A 19 5.14 23.68 13.94
CA PRO A 19 3.88 23.15 13.47
C PRO A 19 2.84 24.27 13.20
N PRO A 20 1.67 23.97 12.56
CA PRO A 20 1.28 22.63 12.12
C PRO A 20 1.93 22.24 10.80
N TRP A 21 2.32 20.96 10.68
CA TRP A 21 2.98 20.44 9.49
C TRP A 21 2.03 19.76 8.52
N PRO A 22 2.26 19.84 7.20
CA PRO A 22 1.70 18.85 6.28
C PRO A 22 2.27 17.47 6.63
N LEU A 23 1.48 16.41 6.42
CA LEU A 23 1.87 15.07 6.81
C LEU A 23 1.75 14.09 5.65
N VAL A 24 2.68 13.12 5.57
CA VAL A 24 2.62 11.99 4.66
C VAL A 24 2.31 10.71 5.43
N VAL A 25 1.20 10.05 5.10
CA VAL A 25 0.91 8.69 5.56
C VAL A 25 1.61 7.71 4.63
N MET A 26 2.43 6.82 5.19
CA MET A 26 3.24 5.86 4.46
C MET A 26 3.06 4.44 4.98
N ALA A 27 3.03 3.47 4.07
CA ALA A 27 3.11 2.05 4.41
C ALA A 27 3.97 1.31 3.39
N HIS A 28 4.54 0.20 3.84
CA HIS A 28 5.44 -0.65 3.06
C HIS A 28 4.73 -1.41 1.93
N GLY A 29 5.50 -1.85 0.93
CA GLY A 29 5.03 -2.71 -0.15
C GLY A 29 4.82 -4.17 0.27
N PHE A 30 4.80 -5.07 -0.71
CA PHE A 30 4.49 -6.49 -0.52
C PHE A 30 5.31 -7.14 0.60
N SER A 31 4.63 -7.60 1.65
CA SER A 31 5.22 -8.36 2.78
C SER A 31 6.47 -7.76 3.45
N ALA A 32 6.81 -6.52 3.17
CA ALA A 32 7.89 -5.82 3.86
C ALA A 32 7.44 -5.34 5.26
N THR A 33 8.30 -4.65 5.97
CA THR A 33 7.99 -3.92 7.20
C THR A 33 8.53 -2.50 7.12
N LYS A 34 8.08 -1.62 7.99
CA LYS A 34 8.48 -0.20 7.99
C LYS A 34 10.00 0.01 8.14
N GLU A 35 10.70 -0.94 8.76
CA GLU A 35 12.15 -0.94 8.95
C GLU A 35 12.93 -1.32 7.67
N MET A 36 12.23 -1.82 6.64
CA MET A 36 12.86 -2.28 5.40
C MET A 36 12.90 -1.16 4.35
N VAL A 37 13.73 -0.13 4.56
CA VAL A 37 13.98 1.02 3.64
C VAL A 37 12.92 2.13 3.69
N ALA A 38 11.64 1.87 4.01
CA ALA A 38 10.62 2.91 4.05
C ALA A 38 10.97 4.05 5.02
N ASP A 39 11.70 3.75 6.09
CA ASP A 39 12.27 4.71 7.03
C ASP A 39 13.18 5.76 6.35
N ARG A 40 13.94 5.36 5.32
CA ARG A 40 14.82 6.26 4.58
C ARG A 40 14.05 7.29 3.75
N TYR A 41 12.92 6.88 3.19
CA TYR A 41 12.02 7.82 2.50
C TYR A 41 11.37 8.78 3.50
N ALA A 42 10.97 8.28 4.68
CA ALA A 42 10.42 9.12 5.74
C ALA A 42 11.42 10.22 6.17
N GLU A 43 12.70 9.88 6.35
CA GLU A 43 13.77 10.85 6.67
C GLU A 43 13.84 11.97 5.62
N VAL A 44 13.79 11.64 4.33
CA VAL A 44 13.83 12.63 3.23
C VAL A 44 12.61 13.57 3.24
N PHE A 45 11.42 13.04 3.51
CA PHE A 45 10.23 13.88 3.65
C PHE A 45 10.33 14.82 4.85
N VAL A 46 10.88 14.34 5.97
CA VAL A 46 11.09 15.17 7.17
C VAL A 46 12.10 16.29 6.93
N GLU A 47 13.20 15.99 6.23
CA GLU A 47 14.17 17.01 5.79
C GLU A 47 13.54 18.08 4.88
N ALA A 48 12.51 17.69 4.11
CA ALA A 48 11.73 18.60 3.28
C ALA A 48 10.65 19.39 4.05
N GLY A 49 10.52 19.19 5.36
CA GLY A 49 9.56 19.91 6.22
C GLY A 49 8.18 19.28 6.32
N LEU A 50 8.07 17.99 5.98
CA LEU A 50 6.81 17.22 6.09
C LEU A 50 6.89 16.31 7.32
N ALA A 51 5.84 16.25 8.13
CA ALA A 51 5.70 15.19 9.12
C ALA A 51 5.39 13.86 8.39
N VAL A 52 5.73 12.73 9.01
CA VAL A 52 5.48 11.41 8.43
C VAL A 52 4.88 10.48 9.47
N LEU A 53 3.82 9.77 9.09
CA LEU A 53 3.29 8.61 9.78
C LEU A 53 3.59 7.37 8.93
N LEU A 54 4.65 6.63 9.29
CA LEU A 54 5.04 5.38 8.65
C LEU A 54 4.62 4.20 9.52
N TYR A 55 3.80 3.28 9.01
CA TYR A 55 3.25 2.18 9.79
C TYR A 55 3.40 0.81 9.11
N ASP A 56 3.35 -0.26 9.91
CA ASP A 56 3.20 -1.62 9.43
C ASP A 56 1.74 -1.94 9.16
N HIS A 57 1.45 -2.56 8.02
CA HIS A 57 0.12 -3.08 7.75
C HIS A 57 -0.30 -4.14 8.78
N ARG A 58 -1.63 -4.27 8.98
CA ARG A 58 -2.21 -5.27 9.87
C ARG A 58 -1.65 -6.66 9.59
N GLY A 59 -1.21 -7.36 10.64
CA GLY A 59 -0.61 -8.68 10.55
C GLY A 59 0.87 -8.70 10.14
N PHE A 60 1.53 -7.55 9.94
CA PHE A 60 2.95 -7.43 9.58
C PHE A 60 3.76 -6.69 10.63
N GLY A 61 5.07 -6.91 10.63
CA GLY A 61 6.01 -6.23 11.50
C GLY A 61 5.57 -6.24 12.95
N ALA A 62 5.52 -5.06 13.56
CA ALA A 62 5.09 -4.84 14.94
C ALA A 62 3.59 -4.55 15.09
N SER A 63 2.83 -4.43 14.00
CA SER A 63 1.36 -4.31 14.05
C SER A 63 0.72 -5.63 14.44
N GLU A 64 -0.38 -5.54 15.19
CA GLU A 64 -1.19 -6.68 15.55
C GLU A 64 -2.03 -7.19 14.37
N GLY A 65 -2.88 -8.17 14.64
CA GLY A 65 -3.86 -8.73 13.69
C GLY A 65 -3.55 -10.14 13.26
N GLU A 66 -4.63 -10.92 13.17
CA GLU A 66 -4.64 -12.30 12.68
C GLU A 66 -5.54 -12.39 11.44
N PRO A 67 -5.22 -13.27 10.48
CA PRO A 67 -4.01 -14.12 10.45
C PRO A 67 -2.74 -13.29 10.16
N ARG A 68 -1.60 -13.70 10.77
CA ARG A 68 -0.31 -13.06 10.49
C ARG A 68 0.12 -13.27 9.04
N GLN A 69 0.91 -12.33 8.51
CA GLN A 69 1.51 -12.39 7.17
C GLN A 69 0.48 -12.53 6.03
N GLN A 70 -0.75 -12.05 6.23
CA GLN A 70 -1.77 -12.07 5.20
C GLN A 70 -1.86 -10.72 4.48
N ILE A 71 -1.60 -10.73 3.17
CA ILE A 71 -1.85 -9.57 2.30
C ILE A 71 -3.29 -9.63 1.82
N ASN A 72 -4.09 -8.69 2.28
CA ASN A 72 -5.45 -8.43 1.81
C ASN A 72 -5.53 -6.96 1.38
N PRO A 73 -5.70 -6.65 0.09
CA PRO A 73 -5.66 -5.27 -0.39
C PRO A 73 -6.81 -4.40 0.14
N TRP A 74 -7.98 -4.99 0.42
CA TRP A 74 -9.10 -4.28 1.06
C TRP A 74 -8.73 -3.82 2.47
N MET A 75 -8.12 -4.72 3.24
CA MET A 75 -7.62 -4.46 4.59
C MET A 75 -6.57 -3.36 4.60
N GLN A 76 -5.65 -3.40 3.62
CA GLN A 76 -4.60 -2.38 3.49
C GLN A 76 -5.17 -1.00 3.14
N ALA A 77 -6.18 -0.93 2.25
CA ALA A 77 -6.85 0.32 1.93
C ALA A 77 -7.58 0.91 3.17
N ARG A 78 -8.24 0.09 3.97
CA ARG A 78 -8.84 0.55 5.24
C ARG A 78 -7.79 1.02 6.23
N GLY A 79 -6.67 0.31 6.34
CA GLY A 79 -5.55 0.72 7.19
C GLY A 79 -5.02 2.11 6.84
N TYR A 80 -4.95 2.47 5.56
CA TYR A 80 -4.61 3.84 5.14
C TYR A 80 -5.66 4.87 5.59
N ARG A 81 -6.96 4.57 5.45
CA ARG A 81 -8.03 5.49 5.88
C ARG A 81 -8.01 5.72 7.39
N ASP A 82 -7.76 4.66 8.16
CA ASP A 82 -7.67 4.74 9.61
C ASP A 82 -6.41 5.51 10.04
N ALA A 83 -5.28 5.31 9.33
CA ALA A 83 -4.06 6.09 9.54
C ALA A 83 -4.27 7.58 9.23
N ILE A 84 -5.00 7.95 8.16
CA ILE A 84 -5.40 9.33 7.86
C ILE A 84 -6.28 9.89 8.98
N SER A 85 -7.24 9.09 9.45
CA SER A 85 -8.14 9.52 10.55
C SER A 85 -7.37 9.77 11.83
N PHE A 86 -6.42 8.89 12.17
CA PHE A 86 -5.52 9.08 13.30
C PHE A 86 -4.64 10.33 13.13
N ALA A 87 -3.98 10.48 11.97
CA ALA A 87 -3.12 11.62 11.67
C ALA A 87 -3.87 12.96 11.80
N ALA A 88 -5.13 13.01 11.38
CA ALA A 88 -5.96 14.21 11.50
C ALA A 88 -6.32 14.58 12.94
N THR A 89 -6.08 13.71 13.93
CA THR A 89 -6.29 14.01 15.37
C THR A 89 -5.06 14.59 16.05
N LEU A 90 -3.91 14.61 15.39
CA LEU A 90 -2.66 15.12 15.96
C LEU A 90 -2.66 16.65 15.94
N ASP A 91 -2.42 17.28 17.10
CA ASP A 91 -2.49 18.74 17.28
C ASP A 91 -1.42 19.50 16.45
N ASP A 92 -0.33 18.84 16.09
CA ASP A 92 0.81 19.38 15.34
C ASP A 92 0.73 19.11 13.84
N VAL A 93 -0.35 18.48 13.37
CA VAL A 93 -0.60 18.17 11.95
C VAL A 93 -1.63 19.13 11.35
N ASP A 94 -1.34 19.64 10.17
CA ASP A 94 -2.34 20.32 9.33
C ASP A 94 -3.21 19.28 8.62
N SER A 95 -4.37 19.00 9.19
CA SER A 95 -5.31 18.00 8.68
C SER A 95 -5.86 18.30 7.27
N SER A 96 -5.67 19.52 6.75
CA SER A 96 -6.02 19.88 5.38
C SER A 96 -4.90 19.56 4.36
N ARG A 97 -3.74 19.10 4.84
CA ARG A 97 -2.55 18.82 4.03
C ARG A 97 -1.98 17.44 4.34
N ILE A 98 -2.82 16.40 4.27
CA ILE A 98 -2.40 15.01 4.44
C ILE A 98 -2.20 14.38 3.06
N ALA A 99 -0.98 13.94 2.78
CA ALA A 99 -0.65 13.17 1.59
C ALA A 99 -0.61 11.67 1.91
N VAL A 100 -0.79 10.83 0.89
CA VAL A 100 -0.57 9.39 0.99
C VAL A 100 0.57 8.97 0.05
N TRP A 101 1.43 8.09 0.54
CA TRP A 101 2.52 7.47 -0.21
C TRP A 101 2.39 5.96 -0.17
N GLY A 102 2.40 5.33 -1.32
CA GLY A 102 2.40 3.88 -1.45
C GLY A 102 3.59 3.40 -2.26
N ASP A 103 4.22 2.30 -1.81
CA ASP A 103 5.32 1.63 -2.49
C ASP A 103 4.88 0.28 -3.02
N SER A 104 5.13 0.02 -4.30
CA SER A 104 4.87 -1.27 -4.92
C SER A 104 3.42 -1.73 -4.68
N TYR A 105 3.20 -2.78 -3.91
CA TYR A 105 1.87 -3.33 -3.65
C TYR A 105 0.94 -2.37 -2.89
N SER A 106 1.46 -1.58 -1.95
CA SER A 106 0.65 -0.60 -1.22
C SER A 106 0.22 0.59 -2.08
N SER A 107 0.84 0.81 -3.25
CA SER A 107 0.42 1.83 -4.21
C SER A 107 -1.02 1.69 -4.66
N GLY A 108 -1.51 0.45 -4.83
CA GLY A 108 -2.91 0.19 -5.18
C GLY A 108 -3.88 0.64 -4.08
N ALA A 109 -3.54 0.37 -2.82
CA ALA A 109 -4.33 0.82 -1.68
C ALA A 109 -4.31 2.36 -1.55
N ALA A 110 -3.12 2.98 -1.69
CA ALA A 110 -2.97 4.43 -1.65
C ALA A 110 -3.78 5.13 -2.77
N LEU A 111 -3.77 4.57 -3.99
CA LEU A 111 -4.54 5.09 -5.13
C LEU A 111 -6.04 5.06 -4.86
N VAL A 112 -6.57 3.91 -4.42
CA VAL A 112 -8.00 3.76 -4.11
C VAL A 112 -8.40 4.71 -2.98
N VAL A 113 -7.57 4.84 -1.95
CA VAL A 113 -7.86 5.75 -0.83
C VAL A 113 -7.85 7.21 -1.27
N ALA A 114 -6.91 7.61 -2.14
CA ALA A 114 -6.90 8.97 -2.68
C ALA A 114 -8.12 9.29 -3.56
N ALA A 115 -8.74 8.28 -4.18
CA ALA A 115 -9.97 8.43 -4.95
C ALA A 115 -11.21 8.61 -4.07
N LEU A 116 -11.25 7.97 -2.89
CA LEU A 116 -12.46 7.90 -2.08
C LEU A 116 -12.44 8.74 -0.80
N ASP A 117 -11.31 9.34 -0.43
CA ASP A 117 -11.14 10.12 0.80
C ASP A 117 -10.69 11.56 0.49
N ASP A 118 -11.61 12.48 0.54
CA ASP A 118 -11.42 13.91 0.22
C ASP A 118 -10.39 14.62 1.12
N ARG A 119 -9.95 13.97 2.21
CA ARG A 119 -8.88 14.49 3.08
C ARG A 119 -7.49 14.33 2.48
N VAL A 120 -7.35 13.49 1.42
CA VAL A 120 -6.06 13.30 0.76
C VAL A 120 -5.74 14.50 -0.13
N ALA A 121 -4.72 15.25 0.27
CA ALA A 121 -4.27 16.45 -0.42
C ALA A 121 -3.24 16.19 -1.53
N ALA A 122 -2.57 15.03 -1.51
CA ALA A 122 -1.65 14.60 -2.56
C ALA A 122 -1.43 13.08 -2.52
N LEU A 123 -1.16 12.49 -3.68
CA LEU A 123 -0.87 11.07 -3.85
C LEU A 123 0.53 10.87 -4.44
N VAL A 124 1.32 9.98 -3.84
CA VAL A 124 2.56 9.48 -4.43
C VAL A 124 2.50 7.96 -4.52
N VAL A 125 2.69 7.41 -5.72
CA VAL A 125 2.79 5.97 -5.95
C VAL A 125 4.15 5.66 -6.59
N GLN A 126 4.93 4.83 -5.91
CA GLN A 126 6.26 4.44 -6.33
C GLN A 126 6.27 2.99 -6.79
N VAL A 127 6.84 2.73 -7.97
CA VAL A 127 6.89 1.41 -8.63
C VAL A 127 5.58 0.62 -8.48
N PRO A 128 4.44 1.24 -8.88
CA PRO A 128 3.12 0.79 -8.47
C PRO A 128 2.77 -0.60 -9.02
N ALA A 129 2.35 -1.50 -8.11
CA ALA A 129 1.82 -2.81 -8.43
C ALA A 129 0.29 -2.77 -8.52
N LEU A 130 -0.24 -2.27 -9.64
CA LEU A 130 -1.67 -2.05 -9.86
C LEU A 130 -2.38 -3.23 -10.55
N GLY A 131 -1.63 -4.19 -11.07
CA GLY A 131 -2.17 -5.36 -11.77
C GLY A 131 -1.21 -5.94 -12.80
N GLU A 132 -1.51 -7.15 -13.25
CA GLU A 132 -0.76 -7.84 -14.33
C GLU A 132 -1.17 -7.31 -15.70
N GLU A 133 -2.45 -6.97 -15.84
CA GLU A 133 -3.09 -6.50 -17.07
C GLU A 133 -3.88 -5.22 -16.80
N VAL A 134 -4.07 -4.44 -17.84
CA VAL A 134 -4.98 -3.29 -17.83
C VAL A 134 -6.37 -3.77 -17.43
N PRO A 135 -7.06 -3.08 -16.50
CA PRO A 135 -8.38 -3.49 -16.07
C PRO A 135 -9.38 -3.46 -17.23
N PRO A 136 -10.49 -4.23 -17.14
CA PRO A 136 -11.54 -4.18 -18.15
C PRO A 136 -12.15 -2.78 -18.26
N ASP A 137 -12.81 -2.54 -19.39
CA ASP A 137 -13.61 -1.33 -19.54
C ASP A 137 -14.74 -1.30 -18.51
N ASP A 138 -14.96 -0.12 -17.93
CA ASP A 138 -15.99 0.12 -16.91
C ASP A 138 -16.83 1.36 -17.29
N PRO A 139 -17.62 1.28 -18.39
CA PRO A 139 -18.29 2.44 -18.98
C PRO A 139 -19.41 3.00 -18.10
N ASP A 140 -19.98 2.21 -17.21
CA ASP A 140 -21.00 2.63 -16.25
C ASP A 140 -20.47 2.89 -14.84
N GLY A 141 -19.17 2.66 -14.61
CA GLY A 141 -18.51 2.86 -13.33
C GLY A 141 -18.83 1.80 -12.26
N SER A 142 -19.55 0.73 -12.62
CA SER A 142 -20.04 -0.23 -11.64
C SER A 142 -18.94 -1.03 -10.94
N LEU A 143 -17.84 -1.35 -11.63
CA LEU A 143 -16.70 -2.02 -11.02
C LEU A 143 -15.94 -1.10 -10.07
N ARG A 144 -15.71 0.14 -10.48
CA ARG A 144 -15.10 1.18 -9.62
C ARG A 144 -15.95 1.40 -8.37
N ASP A 145 -17.25 1.65 -8.53
CA ASP A 145 -18.16 1.88 -7.40
C ASP A 145 -18.17 0.69 -6.43
N ALA A 146 -18.10 -0.54 -6.94
CA ALA A 146 -18.02 -1.73 -6.11
C ALA A 146 -16.69 -1.83 -5.33
N ILE A 147 -15.57 -1.40 -5.93
CA ILE A 147 -14.26 -1.33 -5.24
C ILE A 147 -14.36 -0.32 -4.10
N GLU A 148 -14.85 0.88 -4.37
CA GLU A 148 -14.95 1.94 -3.36
C GLU A 148 -15.90 1.57 -2.24
N GLU A 149 -17.08 1.02 -2.54
CA GLU A 149 -18.04 0.59 -1.53
C GLU A 149 -17.46 -0.55 -0.65
N THR A 150 -16.70 -1.48 -1.25
CA THR A 150 -16.03 -2.54 -0.49
C THR A 150 -15.03 -1.94 0.51
N VAL A 151 -14.24 -0.94 0.11
CA VAL A 151 -13.31 -0.26 1.01
C VAL A 151 -14.05 0.57 2.06
N ARG A 152 -15.18 1.20 1.72
CA ARG A 152 -15.95 2.03 2.66
C ARG A 152 -16.62 1.21 3.77
N SER A 153 -17.30 0.13 3.39
CA SER A 153 -18.21 -0.58 4.30
C SER A 153 -18.50 -2.04 3.92
N GLY A 154 -18.03 -2.51 2.77
CA GLY A 154 -18.28 -3.87 2.29
C GLY A 154 -17.58 -4.96 3.11
N SER A 155 -17.93 -6.22 2.86
CA SER A 155 -17.18 -7.34 3.43
C SER A 155 -15.80 -7.44 2.79
N ILE A 156 -14.78 -7.59 3.63
CA ILE A 156 -13.36 -7.75 3.22
C ILE A 156 -12.81 -9.12 3.60
N GLU A 157 -13.67 -10.00 4.14
CA GLU A 157 -13.29 -11.37 4.48
C GLU A 157 -13.16 -12.19 3.20
N PRO A 158 -11.99 -12.79 2.94
CA PRO A 158 -11.79 -13.58 1.73
C PRO A 158 -12.50 -14.92 1.81
N THR A 159 -12.97 -15.40 0.68
CA THR A 159 -13.40 -16.79 0.51
C THR A 159 -12.19 -17.72 0.36
N ALA A 160 -12.36 -19.01 0.60
CA ALA A 160 -11.24 -19.97 0.61
C ALA A 160 -10.52 -20.07 -0.76
N ASP A 161 -11.22 -19.84 -1.86
CA ASP A 161 -10.66 -19.86 -3.22
C ASP A 161 -9.89 -18.57 -3.58
N GLU A 162 -10.04 -17.52 -2.81
CA GLU A 162 -9.28 -16.29 -2.95
C GLU A 162 -7.92 -16.33 -2.22
N ILE A 163 -7.74 -17.28 -1.30
CA ILE A 163 -6.54 -17.39 -0.47
C ILE A 163 -5.47 -18.22 -1.17
N ARG A 164 -4.25 -17.72 -1.21
CA ARG A 164 -3.06 -18.40 -1.73
C ARG A 164 -1.94 -18.36 -0.68
N GLY A 165 -1.52 -19.53 -0.23
CA GLY A 165 -0.47 -19.66 0.78
C GLY A 165 -0.91 -20.53 1.97
N PRO A 166 -0.14 -20.54 3.06
CA PRO A 166 1.14 -19.81 3.22
C PRO A 166 2.24 -20.31 2.27
N MET A 167 3.08 -19.37 1.81
CA MET A 167 4.23 -19.66 0.96
C MET A 167 5.39 -18.73 1.32
N PRO A 168 6.65 -19.04 0.92
CA PRO A 168 7.75 -18.09 1.06
C PRO A 168 7.47 -16.80 0.30
N VAL A 169 7.87 -15.66 0.85
CA VAL A 169 7.90 -14.39 0.13
C VAL A 169 8.87 -14.49 -1.04
N VAL A 170 10.08 -14.96 -0.75
CA VAL A 170 11.18 -15.17 -1.73
C VAL A 170 11.88 -16.49 -1.48
N TRP A 171 12.47 -17.07 -2.53
CA TRP A 171 13.29 -18.28 -2.46
C TRP A 171 14.37 -18.25 -3.53
N ASP A 172 15.55 -18.73 -3.24
CA ASP A 172 16.71 -18.71 -4.14
C ASP A 172 16.58 -19.67 -5.33
N ASP A 173 16.04 -20.86 -5.10
CA ASP A 173 15.86 -21.92 -6.08
C ASP A 173 14.37 -22.17 -6.35
N GLN A 174 13.85 -21.49 -7.39
CA GLN A 174 12.42 -21.55 -7.77
C GLN A 174 12.00 -22.92 -8.33
N GLU A 175 12.94 -23.77 -8.78
CA GLU A 175 12.63 -25.13 -9.23
C GLU A 175 12.40 -26.05 -8.01
N ARG A 176 13.14 -25.82 -6.95
CA ARG A 176 13.01 -26.57 -5.70
C ARG A 176 11.81 -26.13 -4.85
N ARG A 177 11.57 -24.83 -4.79
CA ARG A 177 10.47 -24.25 -4.00
C ARG A 177 10.01 -22.94 -4.60
N SER A 178 8.76 -22.91 -5.05
CA SER A 178 8.15 -21.67 -5.53
C SER A 178 7.89 -20.69 -4.40
N SER A 179 8.09 -19.39 -4.66
CA SER A 179 7.78 -18.28 -3.75
C SER A 179 6.80 -17.30 -4.39
N ALA A 180 6.28 -16.38 -3.59
CA ALA A 180 5.36 -15.34 -4.04
C ALA A 180 6.03 -14.39 -5.06
N LEU A 181 7.26 -13.97 -4.77
CA LEU A 181 8.09 -13.16 -5.67
C LEU A 181 9.24 -14.03 -6.21
N LYS A 182 9.35 -14.11 -7.52
CA LYS A 182 10.29 -15.00 -8.20
C LYS A 182 11.63 -14.36 -8.63
N PRO A 183 11.68 -13.03 -8.94
CA PRO A 183 12.92 -12.41 -9.39
C PRO A 183 14.06 -12.53 -8.36
N GLU A 184 15.27 -12.74 -8.85
CA GLU A 184 16.47 -12.81 -8.00
C GLU A 184 16.73 -11.49 -7.27
N THR A 185 16.39 -10.37 -7.89
CA THR A 185 16.47 -9.05 -7.27
C THR A 185 15.57 -8.95 -6.04
N ALA A 186 14.35 -9.50 -6.08
CA ALA A 186 13.48 -9.58 -4.93
C ALA A 186 14.11 -10.45 -3.82
N PHE A 187 14.65 -11.61 -4.17
CA PHE A 187 15.34 -12.48 -3.20
C PHE A 187 16.47 -11.73 -2.48
N ARG A 188 17.33 -11.06 -3.24
CA ARG A 188 18.45 -10.29 -2.67
C ARG A 188 17.98 -9.13 -1.79
N TRP A 189 16.94 -8.42 -2.22
CA TRP A 189 16.39 -7.29 -1.48
C TRP A 189 15.78 -7.74 -0.14
N PHE A 190 14.86 -8.72 -0.17
CA PHE A 190 14.18 -9.19 1.02
C PHE A 190 15.14 -9.86 2.01
N THR A 191 16.09 -10.67 1.54
CA THR A 191 17.09 -11.30 2.42
C THR A 191 18.11 -10.28 2.93
N GLY A 192 18.46 -9.26 2.12
CA GLY A 192 19.41 -8.23 2.51
C GLY A 192 18.87 -7.26 3.56
N TYR A 193 17.59 -6.92 3.48
CA TYR A 193 16.95 -5.99 4.42
C TYR A 193 16.16 -6.72 5.52
N GLY A 194 15.37 -7.72 5.17
CA GLY A 194 14.48 -8.39 6.10
C GLY A 194 15.17 -9.28 7.15
N THR A 195 16.39 -9.73 6.89
CA THR A 195 17.16 -10.53 7.88
C THR A 195 17.93 -9.69 8.90
N ARG A 196 17.81 -8.36 8.85
CA ARG A 196 18.36 -7.49 9.89
C ARG A 196 17.61 -7.72 11.21
N SER A 197 18.31 -7.56 12.33
CA SER A 197 17.80 -7.90 13.66
C SER A 197 16.62 -7.05 14.16
N ASP A 198 16.32 -5.97 13.48
CA ASP A 198 15.35 -4.96 13.88
C ASP A 198 14.09 -4.91 12.99
N THR A 199 13.98 -5.79 11.98
CA THR A 199 12.88 -5.70 11.01
C THR A 199 11.61 -6.44 11.36
N ASN A 200 11.64 -7.40 12.28
CA ASN A 200 10.53 -8.31 12.57
C ASN A 200 9.92 -9.00 11.31
N TRP A 201 10.67 -9.01 10.21
CA TRP A 201 10.23 -9.62 8.96
C TRP A 201 10.32 -11.15 9.01
N THR A 202 9.33 -11.81 8.41
CA THR A 202 9.33 -13.27 8.22
C THR A 202 9.21 -13.61 6.75
N ASN A 203 9.94 -14.63 6.28
CA ASN A 203 9.87 -15.10 4.90
C ASN A 203 8.66 -16.01 4.69
N GLU A 204 7.48 -15.50 5.02
CA GLU A 204 6.21 -16.20 4.84
C GLU A 204 5.12 -15.19 4.45
N VAL A 205 4.21 -15.58 3.57
CA VAL A 205 3.08 -14.77 3.17
C VAL A 205 1.89 -15.63 2.75
N THR A 206 0.70 -15.16 3.09
CA THR A 206 -0.57 -15.57 2.49
C THR A 206 -1.14 -14.40 1.71
N VAL A 207 -1.50 -14.62 0.45
CA VAL A 207 -2.00 -13.57 -0.44
C VAL A 207 -3.48 -13.78 -0.69
N VAL A 208 -4.27 -12.76 -0.40
CA VAL A 208 -5.67 -12.69 -0.81
C VAL A 208 -5.73 -12.10 -2.22
N ARG A 209 -6.40 -12.81 -3.13
CA ARG A 209 -6.70 -12.36 -4.49
C ARG A 209 -8.20 -12.16 -4.61
N PRO A 210 -8.72 -11.00 -4.23
CA PRO A 210 -10.16 -10.77 -4.20
C PRO A 210 -10.78 -10.89 -5.60
N ASN A 211 -11.93 -11.57 -5.67
CA ASN A 211 -12.81 -11.58 -6.83
C ASN A 211 -14.29 -11.38 -6.43
N HIS A 212 -14.57 -11.22 -5.14
CA HIS A 212 -15.87 -10.91 -4.58
C HIS A 212 -15.78 -9.75 -3.59
N PRO A 213 -16.75 -8.81 -3.59
CA PRO A 213 -17.83 -8.68 -4.57
C PRO A 213 -17.33 -8.29 -5.96
N VAL A 214 -16.08 -7.85 -6.08
CA VAL A 214 -15.39 -7.41 -7.29
C VAL A 214 -13.90 -7.76 -7.21
N GLN A 215 -13.27 -7.96 -8.37
CA GLN A 215 -11.82 -8.14 -8.45
C GLN A 215 -11.12 -6.82 -8.09
N TRP A 216 -9.93 -6.93 -7.46
CA TRP A 216 -9.12 -5.78 -7.11
C TRP A 216 -8.45 -5.17 -8.35
N TYR A 217 -9.07 -4.11 -8.89
CA TYR A 217 -8.58 -3.30 -9.99
C TYR A 217 -8.38 -1.84 -9.54
N PRO A 218 -7.35 -1.52 -8.74
CA PRO A 218 -7.18 -0.19 -8.16
C PRO A 218 -7.09 0.92 -9.23
N GLY A 219 -6.58 0.61 -10.41
CA GLY A 219 -6.47 1.57 -11.52
C GLY A 219 -7.81 2.14 -12.00
N LEU A 220 -8.94 1.45 -11.79
CA LEU A 220 -10.26 1.98 -12.14
C LEU A 220 -10.65 3.19 -11.29
N CYS A 221 -10.18 3.25 -10.03
CA CYS A 221 -10.47 4.37 -9.15
C CYS A 221 -9.66 5.63 -9.49
N ALA A 222 -8.68 5.55 -10.38
CA ALA A 222 -7.82 6.69 -10.73
C ALA A 222 -8.61 7.88 -11.28
N SER A 223 -9.75 7.65 -11.96
CA SER A 223 -10.61 8.72 -12.47
C SER A 223 -11.21 9.61 -11.38
N ASP A 224 -11.31 9.14 -10.16
CA ASP A 224 -11.91 9.84 -9.03
C ASP A 224 -10.86 10.52 -8.12
N VAL A 225 -9.56 10.36 -8.43
CA VAL A 225 -8.48 11.08 -7.74
C VAL A 225 -8.51 12.55 -8.15
N SER A 226 -8.88 13.42 -7.23
CA SER A 226 -9.00 14.88 -7.44
C SER A 226 -7.77 15.67 -6.99
N CYS A 227 -6.84 15.05 -6.26
CA CYS A 227 -5.64 15.70 -5.76
C CYS A 227 -4.44 15.54 -6.72
N PRO A 228 -3.40 16.38 -6.62
CA PRO A 228 -2.15 16.17 -7.34
C PRO A 228 -1.57 14.79 -7.09
N ALA A 229 -1.14 14.11 -8.16
CA ALA A 229 -0.60 12.76 -8.09
C ALA A 229 0.76 12.65 -8.77
N LEU A 230 1.70 11.94 -8.13
CA LEU A 230 3.01 11.59 -8.67
C LEU A 230 3.11 10.07 -8.83
N PHE A 231 3.38 9.63 -10.06
CA PHE A 231 3.69 8.23 -10.39
C PHE A 231 5.18 8.11 -10.71
N VAL A 232 5.90 7.32 -9.91
CA VAL A 232 7.30 6.96 -10.18
C VAL A 232 7.33 5.52 -10.68
N VAL A 233 7.61 5.34 -11.96
CA VAL A 233 7.49 4.05 -12.65
C VAL A 233 8.86 3.56 -13.11
N SER A 234 9.17 2.29 -12.85
CA SER A 234 10.31 1.60 -13.46
C SER A 234 9.87 1.06 -14.83
N PRO A 235 10.51 1.47 -15.94
CA PRO A 235 10.10 1.01 -17.27
C PRO A 235 10.37 -0.49 -17.50
N ASP A 236 11.34 -1.07 -16.78
CA ASP A 236 11.79 -2.46 -16.89
C ASP A 236 11.56 -3.21 -15.56
N ASP A 237 10.42 -2.98 -14.90
CA ASP A 237 10.10 -3.65 -13.64
C ASP A 237 9.90 -5.16 -13.88
N GLU A 238 10.59 -5.98 -13.09
CA GLU A 238 10.53 -7.45 -13.20
C GLU A 238 9.36 -8.05 -12.41
N MET A 239 8.68 -7.26 -11.59
CA MET A 239 7.56 -7.73 -10.78
C MET A 239 6.29 -7.82 -11.65
N VAL A 240 5.69 -9.01 -11.69
CA VAL A 240 4.56 -9.32 -12.58
C VAL A 240 3.40 -8.33 -12.46
N ARG A 241 3.15 -7.80 -11.24
CA ARG A 241 2.04 -6.87 -10.99
C ARG A 241 2.40 -5.39 -11.11
N SER A 242 3.68 -5.08 -11.38
CA SER A 242 4.18 -3.70 -11.55
C SER A 242 4.32 -3.34 -13.03
N SER A 243 3.37 -3.77 -13.86
CA SER A 243 3.38 -3.49 -15.30
C SER A 243 3.37 -1.98 -15.58
N PRO A 244 4.37 -1.45 -16.32
CA PRO A 244 4.39 -0.04 -16.72
C PRO A 244 3.19 0.36 -17.58
N ALA A 245 2.61 -0.58 -18.34
CA ALA A 245 1.42 -0.34 -19.15
C ALA A 245 0.18 -0.10 -18.26
N VAL A 246 0.02 -0.90 -17.18
CA VAL A 246 -1.07 -0.74 -16.22
C VAL A 246 -0.91 0.56 -15.44
N ALA A 247 0.32 0.89 -15.03
CA ALA A 247 0.59 2.14 -14.35
C ALA A 247 0.29 3.37 -15.24
N ARG A 248 0.61 3.27 -16.53
CA ARG A 248 0.29 4.32 -17.52
C ARG A 248 -1.21 4.46 -17.72
N ASP A 249 -1.94 3.37 -17.89
CA ASP A 249 -3.40 3.39 -18.02
C ASP A 249 -4.06 4.07 -16.80
N ALA A 250 -3.63 3.71 -15.60
CA ALA A 250 -4.11 4.36 -14.38
C ALA A 250 -3.77 5.86 -14.35
N TYR A 251 -2.56 6.24 -14.77
CA TYR A 251 -2.16 7.65 -14.85
C TYR A 251 -2.99 8.44 -15.89
N GLU A 252 -3.28 7.85 -17.04
CA GLU A 252 -4.09 8.48 -18.09
C GLU A 252 -5.57 8.64 -17.68
N ARG A 253 -6.05 7.89 -16.71
CA ARG A 253 -7.40 8.02 -16.10
C ARG A 253 -7.49 9.14 -15.07
N LEU A 254 -6.38 9.67 -14.56
CA LEU A 254 -6.40 10.77 -13.61
C LEU A 254 -7.11 11.98 -14.23
N VAL A 255 -7.98 12.58 -13.48
CA VAL A 255 -8.58 13.87 -13.85
C VAL A 255 -7.53 14.93 -13.56
N GLY A 256 -6.84 15.38 -14.61
CA GLY A 256 -5.79 16.39 -14.52
C GLY A 256 -6.31 17.78 -14.16
#